data_bf3cf7c3832d520479a7a9d924a5e7a6
#
_entry.id   bf3cf7c3832d520479a7a9d924a5e7a6
#
_cell.length_a   1.000
_cell.length_b   1.000
_cell.length_c   1.000
_cell.angle_alpha   90.00
_cell.angle_beta   90.00
_cell.angle_gamma   90.00
#
_symmetry.space_group_name_H-M   'P 1'
#
loop_
_entity.id
_entity.type
_entity.pdbx_description
1 polymer ?
#
loop_
_entity_poly.entity_id
_entity_poly.type
_entity_poly.pdbx_seq_one_letter_code
_entity_poly.pdbx_strand_id
1 'polypeptide(L)'
;MSDFGAMILMDNGNPFVTPQSTPFCLYGKYSFNSSANGSSQQVAQYLSVPADYPVMVFIKTTDTAQPTPVMSYRIGGNVYISGVNPYNQSFMLTAYVFAIFPQTLSAWGFAIWDASGKLVLTNESRVLSDLQTVGTPGASGGINIDQTLSGSWAVAPAQLGQTIIVNNSTQPPTIYTINAYSSCRFNGGSTRINAGGTSTGTGSPGGGTNTGISLTAINTAAFD
;
A
#
# COMPACT_ATOMS: atom_id res chain seq x y z
N MET A 1 4.90 -0.99 42.55
CA MET A 1 5.30 0.23 41.84
C MET A 1 4.06 0.74 41.13
N SER A 2 3.68 1.99 41.38
CA SER A 2 2.58 2.61 40.63
C SER A 2 3.08 2.85 39.22
N ASP A 3 2.43 2.21 38.22
CA ASP A 3 2.73 2.45 36.81
C ASP A 3 2.34 3.89 36.47
N PHE A 4 3.32 4.74 36.25
CA PHE A 4 3.12 6.07 35.70
C PHE A 4 3.17 5.95 34.18
N GLY A 5 2.11 6.36 33.49
CA GLY A 5 2.05 6.34 32.04
C GLY A 5 0.89 7.21 31.52
N ALA A 6 1.00 7.67 30.31
CA ALA A 6 -0.10 8.30 29.60
C ALA A 6 -0.79 7.23 28.73
N MET A 7 -2.12 7.21 28.78
CA MET A 7 -2.94 6.44 27.86
C MET A 7 -3.76 7.42 27.02
N ILE A 8 -3.55 7.41 25.71
CA ILE A 8 -4.31 8.21 24.77
C ILE A 8 -5.30 7.28 24.10
N LEU A 9 -6.57 7.61 24.16
CA LEU A 9 -7.65 6.86 23.53
C LEU A 9 -8.10 7.57 22.25
N MET A 10 -8.45 6.79 21.25
CA MET A 10 -9.20 7.26 20.09
C MET A 10 -10.67 7.49 20.46
N ASP A 11 -11.42 8.22 19.63
CA ASP A 11 -12.85 8.51 19.84
C ASP A 11 -13.72 7.25 20.00
N ASN A 12 -13.26 6.11 19.44
CA ASN A 12 -13.92 4.80 19.60
C ASN A 12 -13.54 4.07 20.90
N GLY A 13 -12.77 4.70 21.80
CA GLY A 13 -12.33 4.13 23.07
C GLY A 13 -11.15 3.16 23.01
N ASN A 14 -10.61 2.89 21.83
CA ASN A 14 -9.42 2.05 21.70
C ASN A 14 -8.15 2.80 22.13
N PRO A 15 -7.21 2.13 22.80
CA PRO A 15 -5.94 2.76 23.15
C PRO A 15 -5.13 3.07 21.89
N PHE A 16 -4.71 4.33 21.76
CA PHE A 16 -3.85 4.81 20.68
C PHE A 16 -2.37 4.66 21.03
N VAL A 17 -2.03 4.99 22.27
CA VAL A 17 -0.68 4.83 22.84
C VAL A 17 -0.81 4.25 24.23
N THR A 18 -0.08 3.19 24.51
CA THR A 18 0.07 2.61 25.84
C THR A 18 1.56 2.51 26.18
N PRO A 19 1.93 2.33 27.47
CA PRO A 19 3.33 2.09 27.84
C PRO A 19 3.98 0.89 27.15
N GLN A 20 3.17 -0.05 26.61
CA GLN A 20 3.62 -1.27 25.95
C GLN A 20 3.47 -1.23 24.42
N SER A 21 2.87 -0.17 23.86
CA SER A 21 2.65 -0.06 22.41
C SER A 21 3.51 1.05 21.81
N THR A 22 4.16 0.74 20.70
CA THR A 22 4.85 1.74 19.86
C THR A 22 4.07 1.89 18.56
N PRO A 23 3.58 3.10 18.23
CA PRO A 23 2.80 3.30 17.03
C PRO A 23 3.68 3.22 15.78
N PHE A 24 3.06 2.82 14.66
CA PHE A 24 3.64 3.04 13.34
C PHE A 24 3.56 4.54 13.03
N CYS A 25 4.69 5.17 12.76
CA CYS A 25 4.77 6.57 12.36
C CYS A 25 5.25 6.69 10.92
N LEU A 26 4.87 7.76 10.23
CA LEU A 26 5.33 8.03 8.88
C LEU A 26 6.85 8.18 8.88
N TYR A 27 7.53 7.21 8.27
CA TYR A 27 8.98 7.21 8.07
C TYR A 27 9.37 8.07 6.87
N GLY A 28 8.56 8.02 5.81
CA GLY A 28 8.78 8.84 4.63
C GLY A 28 7.67 8.72 3.60
N LYS A 29 7.54 9.77 2.79
CA LYS A 29 6.68 9.86 1.62
C LYS A 29 7.57 10.01 0.39
N TYR A 30 7.35 9.15 -0.60
CA TYR A 30 8.20 9.08 -1.79
C TYR A 30 7.33 9.10 -3.04
N SER A 31 7.71 9.90 -4.05
CA SER A 31 6.98 9.98 -5.32
C SER A 31 7.94 9.78 -6.49
N PHE A 32 7.52 8.97 -7.46
CA PHE A 32 8.32 8.62 -8.63
C PHE A 32 7.44 8.62 -9.88
N ASN A 33 7.93 9.26 -10.94
CA ASN A 33 7.31 9.15 -12.25
C ASN A 33 7.64 7.81 -12.90
N SER A 34 6.68 7.22 -13.61
CA SER A 34 6.91 6.04 -14.41
C SER A 34 7.82 6.33 -15.58
N SER A 35 8.54 5.31 -16.02
CA SER A 35 9.32 5.31 -17.25
C SER A 35 8.91 4.15 -18.15
N ALA A 36 9.14 4.30 -19.46
CA ALA A 36 8.86 3.25 -20.42
C ALA A 36 9.72 2.01 -20.16
N ASN A 37 9.07 0.84 -20.19
CA ASN A 37 9.71 -0.47 -20.11
C ASN A 37 9.04 -1.40 -21.13
N GLY A 38 9.61 -1.47 -22.33
CA GLY A 38 8.99 -2.15 -23.45
C GLY A 38 7.63 -1.54 -23.81
N SER A 39 6.59 -2.35 -23.78
CA SER A 39 5.19 -1.94 -24.05
C SER A 39 4.44 -1.47 -22.81
N SER A 40 5.12 -1.23 -21.69
CA SER A 40 4.52 -0.82 -20.41
C SER A 40 5.17 0.43 -19.87
N GLN A 41 4.51 1.06 -18.89
CA GLN A 41 5.11 2.07 -18.01
C GLN A 41 5.37 1.43 -16.64
N GLN A 42 6.51 1.75 -16.03
CA GLN A 42 6.92 1.13 -14.76
C GLN A 42 7.58 2.12 -13.81
N VAL A 43 7.33 1.93 -12.52
CA VAL A 43 8.17 2.40 -11.40
C VAL A 43 8.72 1.16 -10.71
N ALA A 44 10.02 1.15 -10.40
CA ALA A 44 10.68 0.10 -9.63
C ALA A 44 11.78 0.76 -8.79
N GLN A 45 11.60 0.81 -7.46
CA GLN A 45 12.49 1.55 -6.57
C GLN A 45 12.78 0.77 -5.29
N TYR A 46 13.98 0.96 -4.76
CA TYR A 46 14.42 0.46 -3.47
C TYR A 46 14.55 1.64 -2.50
N LEU A 47 13.76 1.60 -1.43
CA LEU A 47 13.81 2.60 -0.36
C LEU A 47 14.64 2.04 0.80
N SER A 48 15.67 2.77 1.22
CA SER A 48 16.50 2.34 2.36
C SER A 48 15.73 2.55 3.66
N VAL A 49 15.46 1.44 4.36
CA VAL A 49 14.82 1.43 5.69
C VAL A 49 15.54 0.37 6.51
N PRO A 50 16.07 0.70 7.71
CA PRO A 50 16.79 -0.25 8.56
C PRO A 50 16.04 -1.59 8.72
N ALA A 51 16.78 -2.70 8.66
CA ALA A 51 16.19 -4.04 8.61
C ALA A 51 15.40 -4.42 9.87
N ASP A 52 15.75 -3.82 11.00
CA ASP A 52 15.15 -3.99 12.32
C ASP A 52 13.85 -3.20 12.52
N TYR A 53 13.52 -2.27 11.59
CA TYR A 53 12.28 -1.52 11.70
C TYR A 53 11.11 -2.30 11.09
N PRO A 54 10.06 -2.64 11.86
CA PRO A 54 8.80 -3.09 11.31
C PRO A 54 8.23 -2.03 10.37
N VAL A 55 7.76 -2.44 9.19
CA VAL A 55 7.34 -1.53 8.11
C VAL A 55 5.97 -1.91 7.56
N MET A 56 5.14 -0.91 7.32
CA MET A 56 3.92 -0.98 6.51
C MET A 56 4.01 0.04 5.38
N VAL A 57 3.63 -0.37 4.17
CA VAL A 57 3.69 0.49 2.98
C VAL A 57 2.29 0.63 2.39
N PHE A 58 1.92 1.86 2.08
CA PHE A 58 0.69 2.17 1.36
C PHE A 58 1.03 2.92 0.07
N ILE A 59 0.41 2.53 -1.03
CA ILE A 59 0.74 3.09 -2.35
C ILE A 59 -0.53 3.57 -3.04
N LYS A 60 -0.42 4.74 -3.68
CA LYS A 60 -1.37 5.25 -4.68
C LYS A 60 -0.65 5.64 -5.95
N THR A 61 -1.38 5.72 -7.05
CA THR A 61 -0.89 6.29 -8.31
C THR A 61 -1.79 7.45 -8.74
N THR A 62 -1.30 8.28 -9.65
CA THR A 62 -2.18 9.16 -10.41
C THR A 62 -3.14 8.33 -11.25
N ASP A 63 -4.24 8.95 -11.68
CA ASP A 63 -5.25 8.25 -12.48
C ASP A 63 -4.72 7.85 -13.86
N THR A 64 -5.14 6.68 -14.30
CA THR A 64 -4.91 6.10 -15.61
C THR A 64 -6.20 5.43 -16.07
N ALA A 65 -6.47 5.37 -17.38
CA ALA A 65 -7.68 4.76 -17.91
C ALA A 65 -7.79 3.27 -17.54
N GLN A 66 -6.63 2.58 -17.49
CA GLN A 66 -6.54 1.17 -17.11
C GLN A 66 -5.88 1.00 -15.73
N PRO A 67 -6.17 -0.09 -14.99
CA PRO A 67 -5.55 -0.35 -13.70
C PRO A 67 -4.03 -0.35 -13.75
N THR A 68 -3.42 0.24 -12.73
CA THR A 68 -1.97 0.24 -12.51
C THR A 68 -1.67 -0.56 -11.23
N PRO A 69 -1.42 -1.88 -11.33
CA PRO A 69 -1.08 -2.71 -10.19
C PRO A 69 0.16 -2.21 -9.47
N VAL A 70 0.09 -2.24 -8.13
CA VAL A 70 1.18 -1.81 -7.25
C VAL A 70 1.62 -2.94 -6.34
N MET A 71 2.91 -2.98 -6.02
CA MET A 71 3.52 -4.03 -5.22
C MET A 71 4.50 -3.42 -4.22
N SER A 72 4.64 -4.04 -3.06
CA SER A 72 5.73 -3.77 -2.14
C SER A 72 6.13 -5.04 -1.41
N TYR A 73 7.41 -5.17 -1.12
CA TYR A 73 7.95 -6.24 -0.27
C TYR A 73 9.30 -5.81 0.31
N ARG A 74 9.72 -6.50 1.37
CA ARG A 74 10.98 -6.21 2.02
C ARG A 74 12.08 -7.14 1.51
N ILE A 75 13.24 -6.56 1.20
CA ILE A 75 14.46 -7.30 0.86
C ILE A 75 15.60 -6.75 1.72
N GLY A 76 16.00 -7.50 2.76
CA GLY A 76 17.04 -7.06 3.67
C GLY A 76 16.74 -5.68 4.27
N GLY A 77 17.68 -4.74 4.18
CA GLY A 77 17.54 -3.35 4.62
C GLY A 77 16.82 -2.42 3.65
N ASN A 78 16.12 -2.96 2.63
CA ASN A 78 15.39 -2.16 1.67
C ASN A 78 13.91 -2.54 1.63
N VAL A 79 13.07 -1.56 1.32
CA VAL A 79 11.67 -1.75 0.94
C VAL A 79 11.59 -1.55 -0.57
N TYR A 80 11.28 -2.60 -1.29
CA TYR A 80 10.99 -2.51 -2.72
C TYR A 80 9.56 -2.04 -2.93
N ILE A 81 9.39 -1.06 -3.81
CA ILE A 81 8.09 -0.58 -4.28
C ILE A 81 8.06 -0.60 -5.80
N SER A 82 6.93 -0.97 -6.35
CA SER A 82 6.76 -1.04 -7.80
C SER A 82 5.32 -0.74 -8.20
N GLY A 83 5.17 -0.17 -9.38
CA GLY A 83 3.92 -0.04 -10.10
C GLY A 83 4.14 -0.33 -11.57
N VAL A 84 3.18 -1.00 -12.21
CA VAL A 84 3.24 -1.34 -13.64
C VAL A 84 1.93 -0.96 -14.30
N ASN A 85 1.98 -0.19 -15.40
CA ASN A 85 0.83 -0.03 -16.27
C ASN A 85 1.12 -0.76 -17.59
N PRO A 86 0.51 -1.94 -17.82
CA PRO A 86 0.78 -2.77 -19.00
C PRO A 86 0.16 -2.23 -20.29
N TYR A 87 -0.57 -1.12 -20.20
CA TYR A 87 -1.18 -0.42 -21.33
C TYR A 87 -0.41 0.84 -21.75
N ASN A 88 0.85 0.96 -21.31
CA ASN A 88 1.76 2.06 -21.62
C ASN A 88 1.23 3.45 -21.23
N GLN A 89 0.44 3.54 -20.17
CA GLN A 89 -0.07 4.80 -19.63
C GLN A 89 0.87 5.30 -18.54
N SER A 90 1.38 6.52 -18.70
CA SER A 90 2.26 7.16 -17.72
C SER A 90 1.51 7.47 -16.44
N PHE A 91 2.18 7.30 -15.30
CA PHE A 91 1.66 7.58 -13.98
C PHE A 91 2.77 8.05 -13.02
N MET A 92 2.37 8.70 -11.95
CA MET A 92 3.23 8.94 -10.79
C MET A 92 2.79 8.00 -9.67
N LEU A 93 3.74 7.27 -9.09
CA LEU A 93 3.54 6.43 -7.91
C LEU A 93 3.92 7.23 -6.68
N THR A 94 3.06 7.25 -5.66
CA THR A 94 3.36 7.80 -4.34
C THR A 94 3.25 6.69 -3.30
N ALA A 95 4.34 6.49 -2.55
CA ALA A 95 4.42 5.51 -1.46
C ALA A 95 4.54 6.23 -0.11
N TYR A 96 3.73 5.80 0.85
CA TYR A 96 3.78 6.18 2.26
C TYR A 96 4.35 5.01 3.03
N VAL A 97 5.54 5.20 3.59
CA VAL A 97 6.24 4.19 4.38
C VAL A 97 6.06 4.52 5.84
N PHE A 98 5.36 3.66 6.57
CA PHE A 98 5.22 3.74 8.02
C PHE A 98 6.13 2.71 8.66
N ALA A 99 6.76 3.09 9.76
CA ALA A 99 7.65 2.20 10.50
C ALA A 99 7.56 2.43 12.01
N ILE A 100 8.04 1.45 12.76
CA ILE A 100 8.35 1.61 14.18
C ILE A 100 9.85 1.92 14.25
N PHE A 101 10.18 3.19 14.52
CA PHE A 101 11.55 3.69 14.53
C PHE A 101 11.75 4.70 15.68
N PRO A 102 13.00 4.96 16.12
CA PRO A 102 13.27 5.98 17.11
C PRO A 102 12.78 7.36 16.65
N GLN A 103 11.94 7.99 17.46
CA GLN A 103 11.45 9.33 17.16
C GLN A 103 12.52 10.37 17.54
N THR A 104 12.44 11.56 16.92
CA THR A 104 13.30 12.68 17.26
C THR A 104 12.58 13.59 18.24
N LEU A 105 13.25 13.95 19.35
CA LEU A 105 12.68 14.89 20.31
C LEU A 105 12.59 16.28 19.68
N SER A 106 11.37 16.83 19.64
CA SER A 106 11.15 18.21 19.22
C SER A 106 11.67 19.22 20.24
N ALA A 107 12.03 20.42 19.78
CA ALA A 107 12.57 21.47 20.63
C ALA A 107 11.57 21.92 21.74
N TRP A 108 10.26 21.79 21.45
CA TRP A 108 9.14 22.07 22.34
C TRP A 108 7.92 21.26 21.95
N GLY A 109 7.00 21.06 22.90
CA GLY A 109 5.82 20.24 22.72
C GLY A 109 5.72 19.13 23.75
N PHE A 110 5.06 18.02 23.40
CA PHE A 110 5.00 16.85 24.27
C PHE A 110 5.84 15.70 23.71
N ALA A 111 6.26 14.82 24.60
CA ALA A 111 6.97 13.60 24.24
C ALA A 111 6.55 12.46 25.18
N ILE A 112 6.44 11.25 24.64
CA ILE A 112 6.10 10.05 25.39
C ILE A 112 7.22 9.02 25.20
N TRP A 113 7.69 8.49 26.33
CA TRP A 113 8.69 7.43 26.37
C TRP A 113 8.03 6.12 26.82
N ASP A 114 8.52 5.01 26.32
CA ASP A 114 8.14 3.69 26.82
C ASP A 114 8.80 3.39 28.19
N ALA A 115 8.47 2.23 28.76
CA ALA A 115 9.01 1.81 30.04
C ALA A 115 10.54 1.59 30.05
N SER A 116 11.16 1.46 28.87
CA SER A 116 12.62 1.34 28.69
C SER A 116 13.32 2.70 28.52
N GLY A 117 12.57 3.80 28.49
CA GLY A 117 13.08 5.15 28.26
C GLY A 117 13.29 5.49 26.77
N LYS A 118 12.75 4.70 25.85
CA LYS A 118 12.77 4.99 24.41
C LYS A 118 11.66 5.96 24.05
N LEU A 119 12.00 7.03 23.31
CA LEU A 119 11.02 7.98 22.78
C LEU A 119 10.15 7.33 21.72
N VAL A 120 8.84 7.26 21.96
CA VAL A 120 7.89 6.55 21.09
C VAL A 120 6.92 7.48 20.36
N LEU A 121 6.65 8.66 20.90
CA LEU A 121 5.74 9.63 20.32
C LEU A 121 6.12 11.07 20.69
N THR A 122 5.94 11.98 19.74
CA THR A 122 6.05 13.43 19.93
C THR A 122 4.88 14.13 19.25
N ASN A 123 4.72 15.43 19.49
CA ASN A 123 3.75 16.27 18.76
C ASN A 123 4.01 16.34 17.24
N GLU A 124 5.19 15.94 16.77
CA GLU A 124 5.54 15.89 15.33
C GLU A 124 5.38 14.50 14.71
N SER A 125 5.10 13.48 15.53
CA SER A 125 4.92 12.11 15.04
C SER A 125 3.61 12.00 14.24
N ARG A 126 3.73 11.64 12.96
CA ARG A 126 2.57 11.41 12.07
C ARG A 126 2.20 9.93 12.13
N VAL A 127 1.32 9.61 13.09
CA VAL A 127 0.94 8.22 13.38
C VAL A 127 -0.01 7.69 12.33
N LEU A 128 0.17 6.41 11.97
CA LEU A 128 -0.72 5.68 11.07
C LEU A 128 -2.15 5.67 11.64
N SER A 129 -3.05 6.31 10.93
CA SER A 129 -4.47 6.48 11.28
C SER A 129 -5.38 6.33 10.06
N ASP A 130 -6.68 6.46 10.25
CA ASP A 130 -7.70 6.48 9.20
C ASP A 130 -7.66 5.25 8.29
N LEU A 131 -7.48 4.08 8.89
CA LEU A 131 -7.51 2.79 8.21
C LEU A 131 -8.93 2.41 7.82
N GLN A 132 -9.10 1.98 6.58
CA GLN A 132 -10.36 1.46 6.06
C GLN A 132 -10.15 0.11 5.36
N THR A 133 -11.08 -0.81 5.58
CA THR A 133 -11.17 -2.06 4.81
C THR A 133 -11.87 -1.81 3.49
N VAL A 134 -11.27 -2.27 2.39
CA VAL A 134 -11.80 -2.18 1.03
C VAL A 134 -12.08 -3.58 0.50
N GLY A 135 -13.28 -3.79 -0.01
CA GLY A 135 -13.78 -5.09 -0.41
C GLY A 135 -14.28 -5.93 0.76
N THR A 136 -15.07 -6.94 0.45
CA THR A 136 -15.59 -7.91 1.43
C THR A 136 -14.89 -9.25 1.20
N PRO A 137 -14.33 -9.89 2.23
CA PRO A 137 -13.71 -11.22 2.07
C PRO A 137 -14.67 -12.24 1.46
N GLY A 138 -14.12 -13.15 0.66
CA GLY A 138 -14.87 -14.19 -0.06
C GLY A 138 -15.13 -13.83 -1.52
N ALA A 139 -16.32 -14.11 -2.02
CA ALA A 139 -16.65 -14.00 -3.45
C ALA A 139 -16.53 -12.57 -4.02
N SER A 140 -16.75 -11.54 -3.21
CA SER A 140 -16.61 -10.13 -3.60
C SER A 140 -15.23 -9.53 -3.26
N GLY A 141 -14.31 -10.34 -2.74
CA GLY A 141 -12.93 -9.95 -2.45
C GLY A 141 -11.96 -10.31 -3.58
N GLY A 142 -10.68 -10.06 -3.33
CA GLY A 142 -9.61 -10.39 -4.25
C GLY A 142 -9.74 -9.67 -5.59
N ILE A 143 -9.71 -10.42 -6.69
CA ILE A 143 -9.83 -9.87 -8.05
C ILE A 143 -11.17 -9.18 -8.35
N ASN A 144 -12.19 -9.41 -7.54
CA ASN A 144 -13.52 -8.82 -7.70
C ASN A 144 -13.68 -7.47 -6.98
N ILE A 145 -12.63 -6.99 -6.30
CA ILE A 145 -12.65 -5.67 -5.69
C ILE A 145 -12.72 -4.61 -6.78
N ASP A 146 -13.72 -3.75 -6.72
CA ASP A 146 -13.83 -2.51 -7.51
C ASP A 146 -14.64 -1.49 -6.69
N GLN A 147 -13.94 -0.60 -6.00
CA GLN A 147 -14.54 0.37 -5.10
C GLN A 147 -13.95 1.76 -5.34
N THR A 148 -14.79 2.78 -5.30
CA THR A 148 -14.38 4.19 -5.37
C THR A 148 -14.65 4.87 -4.04
N LEU A 149 -13.62 5.48 -3.47
CA LEU A 149 -13.67 6.25 -2.23
C LEU A 149 -13.53 7.74 -2.54
N SER A 150 -14.27 8.59 -1.85
CA SER A 150 -14.09 10.04 -1.93
C SER A 150 -12.77 10.44 -1.31
N GLY A 151 -12.06 11.38 -1.93
CA GLY A 151 -10.77 11.87 -1.47
C GLY A 151 -9.58 11.00 -1.90
N SER A 152 -8.45 11.27 -1.29
CA SER A 152 -7.16 10.65 -1.62
C SER A 152 -6.86 9.48 -0.67
N TRP A 153 -6.74 8.29 -1.24
CA TRP A 153 -6.46 7.05 -0.51
C TRP A 153 -5.23 6.35 -1.07
N ALA A 154 -4.56 5.57 -0.23
CA ALA A 154 -3.50 4.66 -0.62
C ALA A 154 -3.77 3.27 -0.02
N VAL A 155 -3.42 2.20 -0.76
CA VAL A 155 -3.65 0.81 -0.31
C VAL A 155 -2.36 0.15 0.12
N ALA A 156 -2.44 -0.74 1.10
CA ALA A 156 -1.40 -1.75 1.33
C ALA A 156 -1.40 -2.71 0.12
N PRO A 157 -0.31 -2.78 -0.66
CA PRO A 157 -0.26 -3.62 -1.85
C PRO A 157 -0.45 -5.09 -1.52
N ALA A 158 -1.29 -5.78 -2.31
CA ALA A 158 -1.52 -7.21 -2.16
C ALA A 158 -1.76 -7.89 -3.50
N GLN A 159 -1.36 -9.14 -3.62
CA GLN A 159 -1.76 -10.00 -4.73
C GLN A 159 -3.21 -10.46 -4.51
N LEU A 160 -4.05 -10.22 -5.49
CA LEU A 160 -5.49 -10.48 -5.44
C LEU A 160 -5.88 -11.78 -6.13
N GLY A 161 -5.00 -12.32 -6.96
CA GLY A 161 -5.20 -13.56 -7.67
C GLY A 161 -4.36 -13.67 -8.93
N GLN A 162 -4.80 -14.52 -9.84
CA GLN A 162 -4.20 -14.75 -11.17
C GLN A 162 -5.30 -14.96 -12.20
N THR A 163 -5.04 -14.52 -13.43
CA THR A 163 -5.86 -14.83 -14.60
C THR A 163 -5.05 -15.63 -15.60
N ILE A 164 -5.64 -16.67 -16.16
CA ILE A 164 -5.05 -17.48 -17.22
C ILE A 164 -5.70 -17.06 -18.54
N ILE A 165 -4.87 -16.80 -19.55
CA ILE A 165 -5.30 -16.52 -20.92
C ILE A 165 -4.70 -17.58 -21.84
N VAL A 166 -5.51 -18.20 -22.67
CA VAL A 166 -5.11 -19.22 -23.62
C VAL A 166 -5.16 -18.66 -25.03
N ASN A 167 -4.02 -18.58 -25.68
CA ASN A 167 -3.92 -18.19 -27.09
C ASN A 167 -3.91 -19.44 -27.98
N ASN A 168 -5.03 -19.71 -28.61
CA ASN A 168 -5.21 -20.86 -29.53
C ASN A 168 -4.72 -20.57 -30.96
N SER A 169 -4.20 -19.37 -31.23
CA SER A 169 -3.64 -19.02 -32.55
C SER A 169 -2.25 -19.63 -32.79
N THR A 170 -1.65 -20.19 -31.73
CA THR A 170 -0.36 -20.89 -31.76
C THR A 170 -0.56 -22.41 -31.67
N GLN A 171 0.36 -23.20 -32.25
CA GLN A 171 0.38 -24.65 -32.14
C GLN A 171 1.74 -25.11 -31.57
N PRO A 172 1.82 -25.59 -30.30
CA PRO A 172 0.73 -25.75 -29.35
C PRO A 172 0.21 -24.40 -28.82
N PRO A 173 -0.98 -24.36 -28.19
CA PRO A 173 -1.54 -23.14 -27.62
C PRO A 173 -0.60 -22.51 -26.58
N THR A 174 -0.47 -21.19 -26.63
CA THR A 174 0.32 -20.44 -25.62
C THR A 174 -0.56 -20.07 -24.43
N ILE A 175 -0.08 -20.36 -23.23
CA ILE A 175 -0.76 -20.06 -21.97
C ILE A 175 -0.04 -18.90 -21.29
N TYR A 176 -0.78 -17.82 -21.00
CA TYR A 176 -0.30 -16.69 -20.22
C TYR A 176 -0.91 -16.73 -18.83
N THR A 177 -0.07 -16.75 -17.80
CA THR A 177 -0.52 -16.54 -16.40
C THR A 177 -0.21 -15.11 -16.00
N ILE A 178 -1.26 -14.34 -15.73
CA ILE A 178 -1.16 -12.92 -15.36
C ILE A 178 -1.49 -12.77 -13.89
N ASN A 179 -0.53 -12.33 -13.10
CA ASN A 179 -0.76 -12.01 -11.70
C ASN A 179 -1.58 -10.72 -11.59
N ALA A 180 -2.59 -10.74 -10.74
CA ALA A 180 -3.43 -9.59 -10.42
C ALA A 180 -3.06 -9.05 -9.04
N TYR A 181 -2.77 -7.75 -8.97
CA TYR A 181 -2.47 -7.03 -7.74
C TYR A 181 -3.45 -5.86 -7.55
N SER A 182 -3.46 -5.31 -6.35
CA SER A 182 -4.21 -4.10 -6.05
C SER A 182 -3.72 -2.92 -6.90
N SER A 183 -4.66 -2.16 -7.45
CA SER A 183 -4.45 -0.87 -8.10
C SER A 183 -5.21 0.20 -7.32
N CYS A 184 -4.59 1.35 -7.12
CA CYS A 184 -5.13 2.45 -6.33
C CYS A 184 -4.84 3.77 -7.06
N ARG A 185 -5.84 4.31 -7.77
CA ARG A 185 -5.71 5.43 -8.70
C ARG A 185 -6.50 6.64 -8.22
N PHE A 186 -5.79 7.74 -7.97
CA PHE A 186 -6.38 9.01 -7.53
C PHE A 186 -6.50 9.99 -8.68
N ASN A 187 -7.72 10.52 -8.92
CA ASN A 187 -8.05 11.44 -10.02
C ASN A 187 -8.16 12.91 -9.60
N GLY A 188 -7.77 13.26 -8.37
CA GLY A 188 -7.90 14.61 -7.81
C GLY A 188 -9.11 14.79 -6.89
N GLY A 189 -10.17 14.00 -7.03
CA GLY A 189 -11.38 14.10 -6.20
C GLY A 189 -11.75 12.79 -5.52
N SER A 190 -11.42 11.67 -6.15
CA SER A 190 -11.72 10.32 -5.63
C SER A 190 -10.61 9.33 -5.98
N THR A 191 -10.60 8.22 -5.27
CA THR A 191 -9.65 7.13 -5.50
C THR A 191 -10.40 5.86 -5.86
N ARG A 192 -10.10 5.30 -7.03
CA ARG A 192 -10.59 3.97 -7.42
C ARG A 192 -9.59 2.90 -7.04
N ILE A 193 -10.09 1.89 -6.32
CA ILE A 193 -9.31 0.74 -5.85
C ILE A 193 -9.90 -0.51 -6.47
N ASN A 194 -9.10 -1.21 -7.28
CA ASN A 194 -9.53 -2.42 -7.97
C ASN A 194 -8.35 -3.36 -8.27
N ALA A 195 -8.61 -4.52 -8.87
CA ALA A 195 -7.57 -5.42 -9.34
C ALA A 195 -6.98 -4.94 -10.68
N GLY A 196 -5.68 -5.14 -10.87
CA GLY A 196 -4.97 -4.91 -12.12
C GLY A 196 -4.00 -6.04 -12.44
N GLY A 197 -3.94 -6.45 -13.70
CA GLY A 197 -2.96 -7.42 -14.19
C GLY A 197 -1.59 -6.78 -14.41
N THR A 198 -0.52 -7.52 -14.13
CA THR A 198 0.86 -7.04 -14.32
C THR A 198 1.34 -7.07 -15.77
N SER A 199 0.60 -7.73 -16.64
CA SER A 199 0.85 -7.81 -18.08
C SER A 199 -0.47 -7.94 -18.84
N THR A 200 -0.40 -7.86 -20.16
CA THR A 200 -1.50 -8.15 -21.06
C THR A 200 -1.25 -9.48 -21.79
N GLY A 201 -2.31 -10.17 -22.17
CA GLY A 201 -2.26 -11.37 -22.97
C GLY A 201 -3.31 -11.34 -24.08
N THR A 202 -3.01 -11.94 -25.23
CA THR A 202 -3.96 -12.13 -26.32
C THR A 202 -4.49 -13.55 -26.29
N GLY A 203 -5.82 -13.70 -26.31
CA GLY A 203 -6.46 -15.02 -26.28
C GLY A 203 -7.80 -15.00 -25.55
N SER A 204 -8.29 -16.18 -25.23
CA SER A 204 -9.53 -16.38 -24.49
C SER A 204 -9.24 -16.61 -22.99
N PRO A 205 -10.15 -16.23 -22.09
CA PRO A 205 -10.02 -16.57 -20.67
C PRO A 205 -9.94 -18.09 -20.49
N GLY A 206 -8.89 -18.56 -19.81
CA GLY A 206 -8.65 -19.97 -19.49
C GLY A 206 -8.86 -20.32 -18.01
N GLY A 207 -9.45 -19.39 -17.24
CA GLY A 207 -9.65 -19.52 -15.80
C GLY A 207 -8.78 -18.59 -14.98
N GLY A 208 -8.56 -18.94 -13.71
CA GLY A 208 -7.75 -18.14 -12.78
C GLY A 208 -8.00 -18.54 -11.34
N THR A 209 -7.32 -17.84 -10.45
CA THR A 209 -7.50 -17.95 -8.99
C THR A 209 -7.90 -16.61 -8.42
N ASN A 210 -8.74 -16.63 -7.40
CA ASN A 210 -9.11 -15.47 -6.60
C ASN A 210 -8.70 -15.71 -5.15
N THR A 211 -7.96 -14.79 -4.54
CA THR A 211 -7.59 -14.90 -3.12
C THR A 211 -8.78 -14.63 -2.20
N GLY A 212 -9.79 -13.90 -2.67
CA GLY A 212 -10.95 -13.52 -1.87
C GLY A 212 -10.63 -12.60 -0.69
N ILE A 213 -9.46 -12.00 -0.60
CA ILE A 213 -9.07 -11.10 0.50
C ILE A 213 -9.69 -9.72 0.35
N SER A 214 -9.86 -9.00 1.46
CA SER A 214 -10.04 -7.56 1.48
C SER A 214 -8.69 -6.84 1.51
N LEU A 215 -8.69 -5.55 1.16
CA LEU A 215 -7.53 -4.67 1.23
C LEU A 215 -7.64 -3.71 2.42
N THR A 216 -6.50 -3.25 2.92
CA THR A 216 -6.42 -2.14 3.85
C THR A 216 -5.99 -0.88 3.10
N ALA A 217 -6.72 0.21 3.29
CA ALA A 217 -6.41 1.52 2.75
C ALA A 217 -6.30 2.56 3.86
N ILE A 218 -5.54 3.64 3.59
CA ILE A 218 -5.46 4.82 4.46
C ILE A 218 -5.95 6.05 3.70
N ASN A 219 -6.60 6.96 4.42
CA ASN A 219 -6.82 8.31 3.92
C ASN A 219 -5.50 9.07 3.98
N THR A 220 -5.03 9.61 2.85
CA THR A 220 -3.72 10.25 2.78
C THR A 220 -3.73 11.74 3.10
N ALA A 221 -4.90 12.35 3.35
CA ALA A 221 -5.01 13.79 3.61
C ALA A 221 -4.14 14.28 4.78
N ALA A 222 -3.99 13.44 5.83
CA ALA A 222 -3.12 13.75 6.96
C ALA A 222 -1.62 13.56 6.65
N PHE A 223 -1.27 12.94 5.53
CA PHE A 223 0.11 12.58 5.17
C PHE A 223 0.59 13.28 3.87
N ASP A 224 -0.27 13.99 3.18
CA ASP A 224 0.01 14.73 1.94
C ASP A 224 0.70 16.09 2.13
#